data_4990abab8fb7d43aa106963c3e21311c
#
_entry.id   4990abab8fb7d43aa106963c3e21311c
#
_cell.length_a   1.000
_cell.length_b   1.000
_cell.length_c   1.000
_cell.angle_alpha   90.00
_cell.angle_beta   90.00
_cell.angle_gamma   90.00
#
_symmetry.space_group_name_H-M   'P 1'
#
loop_
_entity.id
_entity.type
_entity.pdbx_description
1 polymer ?
#
loop_
_entity_poly.entity_id
_entity_poly.type
_entity_poly.pdbx_seq_one_letter_code
_entity_poly.pdbx_strand_id
1 'polypeptide(L)'
;MEFVKSHWELVAVAFVSGLMLVWPLVRRGTGGPWVNTLQATQLMNRSDAIVIDLRPAEEFAKGHVLGARNVPVADLERRAGELDKHKSKPVIVYSGDPNRAGGAAAVLRKRGFGSVHNLAGGFTAWQQAGLPVEK
;
A
#
# COMPACT_ATOMS: atom_id res chain seq x y z
N MET A 1 -17.40 -41.67 16.82
CA MET A 1 -17.09 -40.41 17.53
C MET A 1 -15.92 -40.50 18.51
N GLU A 2 -15.56 -41.66 18.96
CA GLU A 2 -14.34 -41.81 19.78
C GLU A 2 -13.07 -41.40 19.05
N PHE A 3 -13.00 -41.56 17.73
CA PHE A 3 -11.89 -41.14 16.92
C PHE A 3 -11.67 -39.60 16.99
N VAL A 4 -12.72 -38.81 16.92
CA VAL A 4 -12.69 -37.36 17.01
C VAL A 4 -12.29 -36.90 18.42
N LYS A 5 -12.79 -37.57 19.45
CA LYS A 5 -12.47 -37.28 20.85
C LYS A 5 -11.03 -37.59 21.21
N SER A 6 -10.42 -38.65 20.62
CA SER A 6 -9.07 -39.07 20.92
C SER A 6 -8.02 -38.35 20.07
N HIS A 7 -8.43 -37.66 18.98
CA HIS A 7 -7.52 -37.01 18.02
C HIS A 7 -7.77 -35.52 17.86
N TRP A 8 -8.60 -34.89 18.71
CA TRP A 8 -8.86 -33.47 18.64
C TRP A 8 -7.60 -32.64 18.88
N GLU A 9 -6.67 -33.18 19.67
CA GLU A 9 -5.38 -32.53 19.91
C GLU A 9 -4.55 -32.41 18.64
N LEU A 10 -4.57 -33.42 17.79
CA LEU A 10 -3.89 -33.41 16.50
C LEU A 10 -4.53 -32.39 15.53
N VAL A 11 -5.86 -32.27 15.56
CA VAL A 11 -6.57 -31.28 14.76
C VAL A 11 -6.25 -29.86 15.23
N ALA A 12 -6.19 -29.64 16.54
CA ALA A 12 -5.84 -28.35 17.14
C ALA A 12 -4.40 -27.96 16.77
N VAL A 13 -3.44 -28.90 16.85
CA VAL A 13 -2.04 -28.66 16.48
C VAL A 13 -1.91 -28.32 14.98
N ALA A 14 -2.61 -29.03 14.11
CA ALA A 14 -2.61 -28.74 12.68
C ALA A 14 -3.18 -27.35 12.37
N PHE A 15 -4.22 -26.94 13.08
CA PHE A 15 -4.84 -25.63 12.93
C PHE A 15 -3.89 -24.50 13.38
N VAL A 16 -3.23 -24.67 14.52
CA VAL A 16 -2.24 -23.70 15.02
C VAL A 16 -1.04 -23.60 14.08
N SER A 17 -0.56 -24.73 13.56
CA SER A 17 0.54 -24.74 12.58
C SER A 17 0.15 -24.02 11.29
N GLY A 18 -1.07 -24.21 10.80
CA GLY A 18 -1.60 -23.49 9.65
C GLY A 18 -1.68 -21.99 9.88
N LEU A 19 -2.13 -21.57 11.05
CA LEU A 19 -2.15 -20.15 11.44
C LEU A 19 -0.75 -19.55 11.52
N MET A 20 0.24 -20.29 12.04
CA MET A 20 1.61 -19.83 12.11
C MET A 20 2.26 -19.66 10.74
N LEU A 21 1.87 -20.46 9.75
CA LEU A 21 2.36 -20.32 8.37
C LEU A 21 1.72 -19.15 7.64
N VAL A 22 0.46 -18.87 7.90
CA VAL A 22 -0.28 -17.77 7.27
C VAL A 22 0.01 -16.44 7.94
N TRP A 23 0.30 -16.43 9.24
CA TRP A 23 0.51 -15.22 10.02
C TRP A 23 1.61 -14.30 9.49
N PRO A 24 2.80 -14.80 9.09
CA PRO A 24 3.82 -13.94 8.48
C PRO A 24 3.36 -13.31 7.15
N LEU A 25 2.53 -14.01 6.38
CA LEU A 25 1.96 -13.47 5.15
C LEU A 25 0.96 -12.34 5.44
N VAL A 26 0.16 -12.50 6.49
CA VAL A 26 -0.76 -11.46 6.95
C VAL A 26 -0.01 -10.26 7.54
N ARG A 27 1.05 -10.51 8.30
CA ARG A 27 1.87 -9.43 8.88
C ARG A 27 2.65 -8.63 7.85
N ARG A 28 3.09 -9.26 6.77
CA ARG A 28 3.73 -8.55 5.65
C ARG A 28 2.76 -7.57 5.01
N GLY A 29 1.47 -7.75 5.22
CA GLY A 29 0.44 -6.82 4.78
C GLY A 29 0.20 -5.64 5.72
N THR A 30 0.89 -5.51 6.85
CA THR A 30 0.67 -4.37 7.76
C THR A 30 1.17 -3.04 7.20
N GLY A 31 2.17 -3.09 6.31
CA GLY A 31 2.60 -1.92 5.53
C GLY A 31 1.82 -1.72 4.24
N GLY A 32 0.89 -2.60 3.94
CA GLY A 32 0.08 -2.62 2.74
C GLY A 32 0.66 -3.49 1.63
N PRO A 33 -0.21 -3.92 0.71
CA PRO A 33 0.25 -4.65 -0.46
C PRO A 33 1.16 -3.76 -1.30
N TRP A 34 2.21 -4.35 -1.82
CA TRP A 34 3.07 -3.72 -2.80
C TRP A 34 2.55 -4.03 -4.20
N VAL A 35 2.50 -3.02 -5.04
CA VAL A 35 2.11 -3.18 -6.45
C VAL A 35 3.26 -2.77 -7.34
N ASN A 36 3.43 -3.49 -8.46
CA ASN A 36 4.39 -3.09 -9.47
C ASN A 36 3.79 -2.01 -10.38
N THR A 37 4.58 -1.50 -11.31
CA THR A 37 4.14 -0.42 -12.20
C THR A 37 2.94 -0.83 -13.08
N LEU A 38 2.89 -2.09 -13.50
CA LEU A 38 1.76 -2.60 -14.29
C LEU A 38 0.48 -2.66 -13.47
N GLN A 39 0.56 -3.20 -12.26
CA GLN A 39 -0.59 -3.28 -11.35
C GLN A 39 -1.09 -1.88 -10.96
N ALA A 40 -0.17 -0.96 -10.70
CA ALA A 40 -0.51 0.43 -10.41
C ALA A 40 -1.26 1.08 -11.58
N THR A 41 -0.78 0.88 -12.79
CA THR A 41 -1.42 1.40 -14.01
C THR A 41 -2.83 0.83 -14.17
N GLN A 42 -3.01 -0.45 -13.90
CA GLN A 42 -4.33 -1.09 -13.96
C GLN A 42 -5.30 -0.51 -12.93
N LEU A 43 -4.83 -0.27 -11.71
CA LEU A 43 -5.65 0.36 -10.67
C LEU A 43 -6.06 1.78 -11.05
N MET A 44 -5.14 2.55 -11.63
CA MET A 44 -5.42 3.90 -12.09
C MET A 44 -6.45 3.93 -13.21
N ASN A 45 -6.36 3.00 -14.16
CA ASN A 45 -7.22 2.97 -15.33
C ASN A 45 -8.59 2.32 -15.06
N ARG A 46 -8.63 1.27 -14.24
CA ARG A 46 -9.85 0.49 -14.02
C ARG A 46 -10.64 0.94 -12.79
N SER A 47 -9.95 1.38 -11.76
CA SER A 47 -10.55 1.67 -10.44
C SER A 47 -10.43 3.13 -10.05
N ASP A 48 -9.95 3.97 -10.93
CA ASP A 48 -9.78 5.41 -10.69
C ASP A 48 -8.93 5.68 -9.44
N ALA A 49 -7.85 4.89 -9.27
CA ALA A 49 -6.95 5.03 -8.14
C ALA A 49 -6.29 6.39 -8.11
N ILE A 50 -6.16 6.97 -6.93
CA ILE A 50 -5.38 8.21 -6.75
C ILE A 50 -3.94 7.85 -6.39
N VAL A 51 -3.01 8.67 -6.85
CA VAL A 51 -1.58 8.49 -6.58
C VAL A 51 -1.09 9.62 -5.70
N ILE A 52 -0.39 9.29 -4.63
CA ILE A 52 0.15 10.25 -3.68
C ILE A 52 1.67 10.13 -3.69
N ASP A 53 2.33 11.24 -4.02
CA ASP A 53 3.77 11.38 -3.94
C ASP A 53 4.13 11.90 -2.54
N LEU A 54 4.84 11.07 -1.79
CA LEU A 54 5.22 11.37 -0.40
C LEU A 54 6.59 12.05 -0.29
N ARG A 55 7.23 12.32 -1.44
CA ARG A 55 8.54 12.98 -1.46
C ARG A 55 8.41 14.46 -1.14
N PRO A 56 9.49 15.12 -0.74
CA PRO A 56 9.49 16.57 -0.58
C PRO A 56 9.01 17.28 -1.86
N ALA A 57 8.40 18.44 -1.69
CA ALA A 57 7.85 19.22 -2.81
C ALA A 57 8.90 19.54 -3.89
N GLU A 58 10.16 19.69 -3.51
CA GLU A 58 11.27 19.94 -4.42
C GLU A 58 11.50 18.79 -5.39
N GLU A 59 11.44 17.55 -4.90
CA GLU A 59 11.55 16.35 -5.73
C GLU A 59 10.32 16.16 -6.62
N PHE A 60 9.15 16.41 -6.09
CA PHE A 60 7.90 16.39 -6.84
C PHE A 60 7.94 17.33 -8.03
N ALA A 61 8.46 18.54 -7.83
CA ALA A 61 8.57 19.56 -8.89
C ALA A 61 9.53 19.16 -10.00
N LYS A 62 10.53 18.32 -9.72
CA LYS A 62 11.47 17.83 -10.72
C LYS A 62 10.89 16.76 -11.63
N GLY A 63 9.83 16.13 -11.22
CA GLY A 63 9.16 15.08 -11.97
C GLY A 63 8.40 14.15 -11.04
N HIS A 64 7.20 13.74 -11.46
CA HIS A 64 6.35 12.85 -10.67
C HIS A 64 5.44 12.06 -11.59
N VAL A 65 4.79 11.04 -11.05
CA VAL A 65 3.80 10.24 -11.78
C VAL A 65 2.67 11.15 -12.26
N LEU A 66 2.24 10.99 -13.49
CA LEU A 66 1.16 11.78 -14.07
C LEU A 66 -0.08 11.72 -13.18
N GLY A 67 -0.59 12.89 -12.79
CA GLY A 67 -1.77 13.02 -11.93
C GLY A 67 -1.52 12.80 -10.45
N ALA A 68 -0.29 12.55 -10.03
CA ALA A 68 0.04 12.38 -8.62
C ALA A 68 -0.15 13.66 -7.82
N ARG A 69 -0.62 13.50 -6.58
CA ARG A 69 -0.75 14.60 -5.62
C ARG A 69 0.45 14.58 -4.69
N ASN A 70 1.04 15.73 -4.45
CA ASN A 70 2.15 15.82 -3.52
C ASN A 70 1.64 16.06 -2.09
N VAL A 71 1.86 15.06 -1.24
CA VAL A 71 1.63 15.17 0.20
C VAL A 71 2.86 14.60 0.89
N PRO A 72 3.86 15.45 1.20
CA PRO A 72 5.07 14.98 1.87
C PRO A 72 4.76 14.20 3.14
N VAL A 73 5.55 13.18 3.45
CA VAL A 73 5.33 12.32 4.62
C VAL A 73 5.17 13.14 5.90
N ALA A 74 5.98 14.19 6.06
CA ALA A 74 5.93 15.06 7.23
C ALA A 74 4.58 15.78 7.40
N ASP A 75 3.87 16.00 6.31
CA ASP A 75 2.59 16.72 6.30
C ASP A 75 1.38 15.80 6.22
N LEU A 76 1.59 14.49 6.06
CA LEU A 76 0.53 13.55 5.77
C LEU A 76 -0.59 13.56 6.81
N GLU A 77 -0.24 13.49 8.10
CA GLU A 77 -1.24 13.47 9.17
C GLU A 77 -2.05 14.75 9.21
N ARG A 78 -1.40 15.88 9.02
CA ARG A 78 -2.03 17.19 8.99
C ARG A 78 -2.96 17.36 7.78
N ARG A 79 -2.52 16.84 6.62
CA ARG A 79 -3.23 17.03 5.34
C ARG A 79 -4.12 15.85 4.95
N ALA A 80 -4.15 14.80 5.76
CA ALA A 80 -4.94 13.61 5.44
C ALA A 80 -6.44 13.91 5.29
N GLY A 81 -6.95 14.94 5.96
CA GLY A 81 -8.34 15.38 5.81
C GLY A 81 -8.71 15.79 4.39
N GLU A 82 -7.75 16.33 3.63
CA GLU A 82 -7.96 16.70 2.23
C GLU A 82 -8.23 15.48 1.34
N LEU A 83 -7.79 14.31 1.77
CA LEU A 83 -7.89 13.05 1.03
C LEU A 83 -9.13 12.25 1.40
N ASP A 84 -9.86 12.63 2.44
CA ASP A 84 -11.00 11.86 2.95
C ASP A 84 -12.08 11.60 1.91
N LYS A 85 -12.27 12.50 0.98
CA LYS A 85 -13.23 12.34 -0.13
C LYS A 85 -12.88 11.18 -1.07
N HIS A 86 -11.65 10.69 -1.02
CA HIS A 86 -11.17 9.60 -1.87
C HIS A 86 -11.09 8.25 -1.15
N LYS A 87 -11.64 8.13 0.06
CA LYS A 87 -11.56 6.88 0.86
C LYS A 87 -12.14 5.66 0.16
N SER A 88 -13.10 5.84 -0.74
CA SER A 88 -13.71 4.75 -1.49
C SER A 88 -12.88 4.28 -2.68
N LYS A 89 -11.84 5.02 -3.04
CA LYS A 89 -10.97 4.71 -4.17
C LYS A 89 -9.68 4.03 -3.70
N PRO A 90 -9.06 3.18 -4.54
CA PRO A 90 -7.71 2.71 -4.27
C PRO A 90 -6.74 3.89 -4.22
N VAL A 91 -5.77 3.81 -3.32
CA VAL A 91 -4.73 4.82 -3.15
C VAL A 91 -3.38 4.15 -3.38
N ILE A 92 -2.56 4.76 -4.21
CA ILE A 92 -1.19 4.31 -4.48
C ILE A 92 -0.26 5.37 -3.91
N VAL A 93 0.64 4.96 -3.03
CA VAL A 93 1.61 5.86 -2.42
C VAL A 93 3.02 5.48 -2.84
N TYR A 94 3.89 6.45 -2.99
CA TYR A 94 5.31 6.21 -3.21
C TYR A 94 6.16 7.29 -2.56
N SER A 95 7.36 6.90 -2.19
CA SER A 95 8.37 7.77 -1.58
C SER A 95 9.75 7.37 -2.08
N GLY A 96 10.74 8.20 -1.84
CA GLY A 96 12.14 7.83 -2.07
C GLY A 96 12.64 6.76 -1.10
N ASP A 97 11.97 6.58 0.03
CA ASP A 97 12.29 5.58 1.06
C ASP A 97 11.11 4.62 1.23
N PRO A 98 11.27 3.31 0.93
CA PRO A 98 10.19 2.34 1.09
C PRO A 98 9.62 2.26 2.51
N ASN A 99 10.44 2.47 3.53
CA ASN A 99 9.99 2.43 4.92
C ASN A 99 9.02 3.58 5.23
N ARG A 100 9.28 4.74 4.68
CA ARG A 100 8.39 5.90 4.83
C ARG A 100 7.06 5.68 4.13
N ALA A 101 7.09 5.07 2.95
CA ALA A 101 5.87 4.72 2.22
C ALA A 101 5.00 3.75 3.02
N GLY A 102 5.62 2.74 3.66
CA GLY A 102 4.90 1.79 4.50
C GLY A 102 4.24 2.45 5.70
N GLY A 103 4.94 3.37 6.36
CA GLY A 103 4.40 4.14 7.49
C GLY A 103 3.24 5.04 7.07
N ALA A 104 3.35 5.70 5.92
CA ALA A 104 2.29 6.53 5.38
C ALA A 104 1.05 5.72 5.02
N ALA A 105 1.22 4.54 4.42
CA ALA A 105 0.11 3.65 4.12
C ALA A 105 -0.64 3.23 5.39
N ALA A 106 0.09 2.95 6.47
CA ALA A 106 -0.51 2.61 7.76
C ALA A 106 -1.34 3.78 8.33
N VAL A 107 -0.85 5.00 8.22
CA VAL A 107 -1.59 6.20 8.65
C VAL A 107 -2.91 6.33 7.89
N LEU A 108 -2.87 6.16 6.58
CA LEU A 108 -4.07 6.25 5.74
C LEU A 108 -5.09 5.15 6.08
N ARG A 109 -4.64 3.94 6.35
CA ARG A 109 -5.54 2.85 6.76
C ARG A 109 -6.22 3.11 8.08
N LYS A 110 -5.49 3.62 9.06
CA LYS A 110 -6.07 4.01 10.35
C LYS A 110 -7.14 5.08 10.19
N ARG A 111 -6.99 5.90 9.16
CA ARG A 111 -7.95 6.97 8.88
C ARG A 111 -9.20 6.48 8.12
N GLY A 112 -9.23 5.21 7.71
CA GLY A 112 -10.39 4.62 7.07
C GLY A 112 -10.27 4.37 5.57
N PHE A 113 -9.08 4.52 5.00
CA PHE A 113 -8.83 4.15 3.60
C PHE A 113 -8.77 2.63 3.49
N GLY A 114 -9.69 2.05 2.73
CA GLY A 114 -9.84 0.60 2.62
C GLY A 114 -8.84 -0.08 1.70
N SER A 115 -8.27 0.66 0.76
CA SER A 115 -7.36 0.10 -0.25
C SER A 115 -6.18 1.05 -0.45
N VAL A 116 -5.06 0.73 0.21
CA VAL A 116 -3.82 1.52 0.11
C VAL A 116 -2.71 0.59 -0.34
N HIS A 117 -2.03 0.98 -1.42
CA HIS A 117 -0.97 0.20 -2.05
C HIS A 117 0.32 1.00 -2.11
N ASN A 118 1.46 0.32 -1.93
CA ASN A 118 2.77 0.93 -2.10
C ASN A 118 3.30 0.62 -3.49
N LEU A 119 3.80 1.62 -4.20
CA LEU A 119 4.41 1.42 -5.50
C LEU A 119 5.82 0.84 -5.33
N ALA A 120 6.00 -0.40 -5.75
CA ALA A 120 7.30 -1.07 -5.67
C ALA A 120 8.33 -0.33 -6.54
N GLY A 121 9.49 -0.04 -5.95
CA GLY A 121 10.55 0.71 -6.63
C GLY A 121 10.28 2.21 -6.77
N GLY A 122 9.12 2.70 -6.35
CA GLY A 122 8.77 4.11 -6.33
C GLY A 122 8.83 4.78 -7.70
N PHE A 123 9.16 6.06 -7.71
CA PHE A 123 9.21 6.86 -8.93
C PHE A 123 10.29 6.37 -9.91
N THR A 124 11.40 5.86 -9.41
CA THR A 124 12.47 5.32 -10.26
C THR A 124 11.96 4.16 -11.13
N ALA A 125 11.23 3.22 -10.53
CA ALA A 125 10.65 2.10 -11.27
C ALA A 125 9.63 2.58 -12.30
N TRP A 126 8.85 3.60 -11.97
CA TRP A 126 7.88 4.20 -12.87
C TRP A 126 8.56 4.79 -14.11
N GLN A 127 9.65 5.55 -13.92
CA GLN A 127 10.44 6.11 -15.01
C GLN A 127 11.10 5.04 -15.87
N GLN A 128 11.68 4.02 -15.24
CA GLN A 128 12.34 2.91 -15.96
C GLN A 128 11.36 2.13 -16.82
N ALA A 129 10.11 2.05 -16.41
CA ALA A 129 9.05 1.40 -17.18
C ALA A 129 8.55 2.26 -18.35
N GLY A 130 9.03 3.49 -18.50
CA GLY A 130 8.62 4.39 -19.57
C GLY A 130 7.21 4.93 -19.44
N LEU A 131 6.66 4.96 -18.22
CA LEU A 131 5.31 5.39 -17.97
C LEU A 131 5.20 6.93 -17.86
N PRO A 132 3.99 7.50 -18.07
CA PRO A 132 3.82 8.95 -18.12
C PRO A 132 4.24 9.66 -16.84
N VAL A 133 5.01 10.73 -16.99
CA VAL A 133 5.44 11.61 -15.90
C VAL A 133 5.12 13.05 -16.27
N GLU A 134 5.00 13.90 -15.24
CA GLU A 134 4.82 15.35 -15.43
C GLU A 134 5.69 16.12 -14.43
N LYS A 135 5.88 17.39 -14.70
CA LYS A 135 6.62 18.28 -13.81
C LYS A 135 5.73 19.36 -13.21
#